data_93a4f72955732f26a7c3b5afe61aaa18
#
_entry.id   93a4f72955732f26a7c3b5afe61aaa18
#
_cell.length_a   1.000
_cell.length_b   1.000
_cell.length_c   1.000
_cell.angle_alpha   90.00
_cell.angle_beta   90.00
_cell.angle_gamma   90.00
#
_symmetry.space_group_name_H-M   'P 1'
#
loop_
_entity.id
_entity.type
_entity.pdbx_description
1 polymer ?
#
loop_
_entity_poly.entity_id
_entity_poly.type
_entity_poly.pdbx_seq_one_letter_code
_entity_poly.pdbx_strand_id
1 'polypeptide(L)'
;ALTGRGVKAIIGPMASSEVKAIKDYANERKVIIVSQSSTSMELALKDDFVFRFTAPDKYQGVAIAHIMWERGIRYVVPIWRGDTWGDGLLNYTKIEFMNICKVSGEGCGFDDGVRYAPEAKEFSVEVSRLASIVRNYISNYGNNKVGVLAISFEEIVSIFTEAINYPELSQVRWQGSDGTYGTGKLAEDPQLAEFTIKIEFWNTMTATGESPLKESFRKRLMDRIGGVEPIPYAYFTYDAVWAIAMAINNIGSYDGGTIREALPTILKNFIGVSGYIVLDENGDRASTDYVIATIVKEDGKYLWKDIGGYIGGKLLIY
;
A
#
# COMPACT_ATOMS: atom_id res chain seq x y z
N ALA A 1 13.36 -25.40 -4.26
CA ALA A 1 13.15 -26.21 -3.05
C ALA A 1 11.67 -26.56 -2.85
N LEU A 2 10.72 -25.60 -2.87
CA LEU A 2 9.28 -25.88 -2.63
C LEU A 2 8.64 -26.76 -3.71
N THR A 3 8.88 -26.47 -4.98
CA THR A 3 8.37 -27.25 -6.11
C THR A 3 8.86 -28.69 -6.11
N GLY A 4 10.12 -28.93 -5.72
CA GLY A 4 10.66 -30.28 -5.54
C GLY A 4 10.00 -31.09 -4.41
N ARG A 5 9.25 -30.41 -3.53
CA ARG A 5 8.42 -31.02 -2.46
C ARG A 5 6.95 -31.15 -2.88
N GLY A 6 6.62 -30.89 -4.14
CA GLY A 6 5.26 -31.01 -4.65
C GLY A 6 4.35 -29.82 -4.37
N VAL A 7 4.89 -28.66 -3.92
CA VAL A 7 4.06 -27.45 -3.69
C VAL A 7 3.52 -26.95 -5.02
N LYS A 8 2.19 -26.74 -5.08
CA LYS A 8 1.43 -26.28 -6.25
C LYS A 8 0.74 -24.92 -6.03
N ALA A 9 0.70 -24.42 -4.80
CA ALA A 9 0.16 -23.11 -4.47
C ALA A 9 1.01 -22.45 -3.39
N ILE A 10 1.25 -21.13 -3.53
CA ILE A 10 2.00 -20.29 -2.60
C ILE A 10 1.12 -19.09 -2.28
N ILE A 11 0.92 -18.79 -1.01
CA ILE A 11 0.29 -17.54 -0.54
C ILE A 11 1.41 -16.59 -0.15
N GLY A 12 1.47 -15.45 -0.80
CA GLY A 12 2.63 -14.57 -0.84
C GLY A 12 3.41 -14.72 -2.15
N PRO A 13 4.60 -14.12 -2.27
CA PRO A 13 5.29 -13.22 -1.35
C PRO A 13 4.55 -11.90 -1.12
N MET A 14 5.06 -11.10 -0.17
CA MET A 14 4.46 -9.82 0.20
C MET A 14 4.80 -8.73 -0.82
N ALA A 15 6.08 -8.52 -1.11
CA ALA A 15 6.53 -7.41 -1.95
C ALA A 15 6.42 -7.72 -3.45
N SER A 16 6.12 -6.69 -4.24
CA SER A 16 6.00 -6.84 -5.70
C SER A 16 7.31 -7.30 -6.37
N SER A 17 8.46 -6.84 -5.87
CA SER A 17 9.78 -7.29 -6.35
C SER A 17 10.03 -8.78 -6.10
N GLU A 18 9.53 -9.31 -4.99
CA GLU A 18 9.64 -10.74 -4.65
C GLU A 18 8.75 -11.59 -5.57
N VAL A 19 7.50 -11.16 -5.80
CA VAL A 19 6.61 -11.83 -6.76
C VAL A 19 7.22 -11.81 -8.15
N LYS A 20 7.75 -10.65 -8.60
CA LYS A 20 8.45 -10.50 -9.88
C LYS A 20 9.61 -11.48 -10.03
N ALA A 21 10.38 -11.67 -8.96
CA ALA A 21 11.55 -12.56 -8.98
C ALA A 21 11.20 -14.05 -9.16
N ILE A 22 10.00 -14.48 -8.76
CA ILE A 22 9.61 -15.90 -8.78
C ILE A 22 8.52 -16.22 -9.80
N LYS A 23 7.81 -15.22 -10.38
CA LYS A 23 6.64 -15.46 -11.23
C LYS A 23 6.93 -16.31 -12.46
N ASP A 24 8.03 -16.06 -13.16
CA ASP A 24 8.36 -16.78 -14.38
C ASP A 24 8.63 -18.27 -14.10
N TYR A 25 9.33 -18.56 -12.99
CA TYR A 25 9.54 -19.93 -12.53
C TYR A 25 8.21 -20.58 -12.09
N ALA A 26 7.32 -19.84 -11.42
CA ALA A 26 6.01 -20.33 -11.01
C ALA A 26 5.13 -20.64 -12.24
N ASN A 27 5.14 -19.79 -13.25
CA ASN A 27 4.44 -19.99 -14.53
C ASN A 27 4.93 -21.27 -15.23
N GLU A 28 6.26 -21.43 -15.38
CA GLU A 28 6.86 -22.63 -16.00
C GLU A 28 6.47 -23.92 -15.27
N ARG A 29 6.43 -23.88 -13.93
CA ARG A 29 6.15 -25.04 -13.07
C ARG A 29 4.67 -25.21 -12.74
N LYS A 30 3.81 -24.35 -13.26
CA LYS A 30 2.36 -24.33 -12.97
C LYS A 30 2.10 -24.30 -11.47
N VAL A 31 2.76 -23.38 -10.76
CA VAL A 31 2.56 -23.13 -9.32
C VAL A 31 1.80 -21.82 -9.16
N ILE A 32 0.66 -21.88 -8.51
CA ILE A 32 -0.15 -20.70 -8.23
C ILE A 32 0.54 -19.84 -7.18
N ILE A 33 0.61 -18.55 -7.43
CA ILE A 33 0.96 -17.50 -6.48
C ILE A 33 -0.32 -16.72 -6.18
N VAL A 34 -0.70 -16.61 -4.91
CA VAL A 34 -1.74 -15.68 -4.47
C VAL A 34 -1.10 -14.67 -3.53
N SER A 35 -0.78 -13.49 -4.07
CA SER A 35 -0.23 -12.42 -3.26
C SER A 35 -1.35 -11.59 -2.62
N GLN A 36 -1.22 -11.38 -1.31
CA GLN A 36 -2.15 -10.60 -0.52
C GLN A 36 -1.86 -9.09 -0.55
N SER A 37 -0.66 -8.69 -1.00
CA SER A 37 -0.17 -7.31 -0.80
C SER A 37 0.68 -6.74 -1.94
N SER A 38 1.09 -7.54 -2.94
CA SER A 38 1.83 -7.00 -4.08
C SER A 38 0.90 -6.25 -5.04
N THR A 39 1.20 -4.97 -5.29
CA THR A 39 0.29 -4.04 -5.98
C THR A 39 0.81 -3.50 -7.31
N SER A 40 2.12 -3.69 -7.61
CA SER A 40 2.73 -3.15 -8.82
C SER A 40 2.00 -3.57 -10.11
N MET A 41 1.79 -2.62 -11.00
CA MET A 41 1.19 -2.86 -12.31
C MET A 41 2.05 -3.70 -13.26
N GLU A 42 3.35 -3.85 -12.99
CA GLU A 42 4.21 -4.77 -13.76
C GLU A 42 3.82 -6.24 -13.58
N LEU A 43 3.03 -6.54 -12.55
CA LEU A 43 2.51 -7.88 -12.26
C LEU A 43 1.10 -8.12 -12.82
N ALA A 44 0.47 -7.11 -13.42
CA ALA A 44 -0.87 -7.21 -14.00
C ALA A 44 -0.79 -7.86 -15.39
N LEU A 45 -0.57 -9.17 -15.43
CA LEU A 45 -0.39 -9.94 -16.65
C LEU A 45 -1.52 -10.95 -16.81
N LYS A 46 -2.08 -11.01 -18.02
CA LYS A 46 -3.07 -12.03 -18.36
C LYS A 46 -2.43 -13.41 -18.47
N ASP A 47 -3.20 -14.40 -18.15
CA ASP A 47 -2.87 -15.81 -18.40
C ASP A 47 -1.63 -16.36 -17.69
N ASP A 48 -1.16 -15.67 -16.64
CA ASP A 48 -0.10 -16.17 -15.77
C ASP A 48 -0.67 -16.99 -14.57
N PHE A 49 0.19 -17.38 -13.65
CA PHE A 49 -0.15 -18.13 -12.43
C PHE A 49 -0.16 -17.24 -11.19
N VAL A 50 -0.23 -15.92 -11.35
CA VAL A 50 -0.25 -14.94 -10.26
C VAL A 50 -1.66 -14.37 -10.09
N PHE A 51 -2.19 -14.48 -8.89
CA PHE A 51 -3.42 -13.82 -8.46
C PHE A 51 -3.11 -12.85 -7.33
N ARG A 52 -3.82 -11.71 -7.30
CA ARG A 52 -3.64 -10.72 -6.25
C ARG A 52 -4.99 -10.37 -5.60
N PHE A 53 -5.07 -10.61 -4.29
CA PHE A 53 -6.28 -10.33 -3.52
C PHE A 53 -6.31 -8.89 -2.98
N THR A 54 -5.27 -8.13 -3.26
CA THR A 54 -5.20 -6.66 -3.13
C THR A 54 -5.38 -6.00 -4.49
N ALA A 55 -5.80 -4.74 -4.51
CA ALA A 55 -5.96 -3.98 -5.75
C ALA A 55 -4.63 -3.40 -6.25
N PRO A 56 -4.44 -3.28 -7.57
CA PRO A 56 -3.22 -2.73 -8.17
C PRO A 56 -3.02 -1.23 -7.90
N ASP A 57 -1.74 -0.80 -7.95
CA ASP A 57 -1.27 0.58 -7.70
C ASP A 57 -1.95 1.66 -8.55
N LYS A 58 -2.51 1.32 -9.70
CA LYS A 58 -3.27 2.28 -10.52
C LYS A 58 -4.43 2.92 -9.73
N TYR A 59 -5.06 2.18 -8.82
CA TYR A 59 -6.14 2.71 -7.98
C TYR A 59 -5.59 3.51 -6.80
N GLN A 60 -4.50 3.04 -6.17
CA GLN A 60 -3.89 3.74 -5.04
C GLN A 60 -3.25 5.05 -5.48
N GLY A 61 -2.58 5.07 -6.63
CA GLY A 61 -2.00 6.29 -7.19
C GLY A 61 -3.05 7.37 -7.44
N VAL A 62 -4.23 6.99 -7.95
CA VAL A 62 -5.38 7.90 -8.09
C VAL A 62 -5.83 8.43 -6.72
N ALA A 63 -6.03 7.54 -5.74
CA ALA A 63 -6.46 7.94 -4.40
C ALA A 63 -5.47 8.92 -3.75
N ILE A 64 -4.17 8.61 -3.78
CA ILE A 64 -3.11 9.47 -3.22
C ILE A 64 -3.10 10.84 -3.90
N ALA A 65 -3.18 10.89 -5.22
CA ALA A 65 -3.16 12.15 -5.98
C ALA A 65 -4.34 13.06 -5.59
N HIS A 66 -5.55 12.50 -5.54
CA HIS A 66 -6.74 13.24 -5.12
C HIS A 66 -6.68 13.68 -3.64
N ILE A 67 -6.25 12.80 -2.73
CA ILE A 67 -6.07 13.15 -1.32
C ILE A 67 -5.10 14.31 -1.16
N MET A 68 -3.94 14.27 -1.82
CA MET A 68 -2.97 15.36 -1.77
C MET A 68 -3.56 16.67 -2.32
N TRP A 69 -4.29 16.59 -3.42
CA TRP A 69 -4.91 17.76 -4.04
C TRP A 69 -5.97 18.39 -3.12
N GLU A 70 -6.87 17.60 -2.56
CA GLU A 70 -7.92 18.04 -1.63
C GLU A 70 -7.34 18.63 -0.32
N ARG A 71 -6.16 18.15 0.10
CA ARG A 71 -5.40 18.73 1.22
C ARG A 71 -4.70 20.05 0.87
N GLY A 72 -4.88 20.58 -0.34
CA GLY A 72 -4.30 21.84 -0.78
C GLY A 72 -2.84 21.74 -1.25
N ILE A 73 -2.27 20.55 -1.36
CA ILE A 73 -0.93 20.35 -1.90
C ILE A 73 -0.99 20.61 -3.41
N ARG A 74 -0.08 21.47 -3.90
CA ARG A 74 0.04 21.82 -5.31
C ARG A 74 1.42 21.48 -5.89
N TYR A 75 2.42 21.39 -5.00
CA TYR A 75 3.79 21.03 -5.38
C TYR A 75 4.24 19.83 -4.55
N VAL A 76 4.48 18.72 -5.21
CA VAL A 76 4.82 17.44 -4.59
C VAL A 76 6.30 17.17 -4.72
N VAL A 77 6.96 16.88 -3.63
CA VAL A 77 8.37 16.40 -3.58
C VAL A 77 8.38 14.97 -3.08
N PRO A 78 8.64 13.96 -3.93
CA PRO A 78 8.61 12.58 -3.50
C PRO A 78 9.94 12.13 -2.88
N ILE A 79 9.85 11.21 -1.90
CA ILE A 79 10.93 10.31 -1.47
C ILE A 79 10.41 8.89 -1.54
N TRP A 80 11.13 8.00 -2.25
CA TRP A 80 10.57 6.67 -2.48
C TRP A 80 11.61 5.57 -2.59
N ARG A 81 11.18 4.38 -2.21
CA ARG A 81 11.90 3.13 -2.39
C ARG A 81 12.05 2.80 -3.86
N GLY A 82 13.26 2.62 -4.32
CA GLY A 82 13.60 2.40 -5.72
C GLY A 82 13.49 0.94 -6.16
N ASP A 83 12.30 0.38 -6.09
CA ASP A 83 12.00 -0.97 -6.55
C ASP A 83 10.75 -1.01 -7.44
N THR A 84 10.37 -2.21 -7.90
CA THR A 84 9.21 -2.44 -8.77
C THR A 84 7.91 -1.83 -8.22
N TRP A 85 7.71 -1.84 -6.90
CA TRP A 85 6.54 -1.25 -6.27
C TRP A 85 6.65 0.27 -6.17
N GLY A 86 7.72 0.77 -5.56
CA GLY A 86 7.86 2.21 -5.31
C GLY A 86 7.92 3.05 -6.59
N ASP A 87 8.68 2.59 -7.60
CA ASP A 87 8.75 3.26 -8.91
C ASP A 87 7.36 3.24 -9.61
N GLY A 88 6.63 2.13 -9.50
CA GLY A 88 5.29 1.97 -10.09
C GLY A 88 4.26 2.89 -9.45
N LEU A 89 4.12 2.86 -8.12
CA LEU A 89 3.16 3.69 -7.39
C LEU A 89 3.44 5.19 -7.57
N LEU A 90 4.73 5.58 -7.53
CA LEU A 90 5.12 6.96 -7.82
C LEU A 90 4.63 7.41 -9.19
N ASN A 91 4.87 6.59 -10.22
CA ASN A 91 4.49 6.94 -11.60
C ASN A 91 2.97 7.14 -11.74
N TYR A 92 2.15 6.24 -11.20
CA TYR A 92 0.69 6.39 -11.25
C TYR A 92 0.20 7.61 -10.48
N THR A 93 0.77 7.88 -9.31
CA THR A 93 0.46 9.07 -8.52
C THR A 93 0.83 10.35 -9.28
N LYS A 94 2.03 10.41 -9.89
CA LYS A 94 2.51 11.56 -10.66
C LYS A 94 1.61 11.83 -11.87
N ILE A 95 1.26 10.79 -12.63
CA ILE A 95 0.38 10.91 -13.81
C ILE A 95 -0.96 11.52 -13.40
N GLU A 96 -1.61 10.95 -12.37
CA GLU A 96 -2.93 11.43 -11.96
C GLU A 96 -2.88 12.82 -11.33
N PHE A 97 -1.89 13.09 -10.48
CA PHE A 97 -1.71 14.43 -9.91
C PHE A 97 -1.53 15.50 -10.99
N MET A 98 -0.75 15.22 -12.03
CA MET A 98 -0.55 16.14 -13.15
C MET A 98 -1.78 16.25 -14.05
N ASN A 99 -2.62 15.23 -14.15
CA ASN A 99 -3.92 15.30 -14.82
C ASN A 99 -4.86 16.25 -14.07
N ILE A 100 -4.96 16.13 -12.75
CA ILE A 100 -5.75 17.03 -11.90
C ILE A 100 -5.24 18.46 -12.05
N CYS A 101 -3.92 18.64 -11.99
CA CYS A 101 -3.24 19.91 -12.17
C CYS A 101 -3.64 20.58 -13.49
N LYS A 102 -3.55 19.85 -14.60
CA LYS A 102 -3.90 20.35 -15.93
C LYS A 102 -5.37 20.76 -16.04
N VAL A 103 -6.27 19.97 -15.45
CA VAL A 103 -7.72 20.22 -15.47
C VAL A 103 -8.09 21.44 -14.64
N SER A 104 -7.43 21.61 -13.47
CA SER A 104 -7.72 22.72 -12.55
C SER A 104 -7.30 24.08 -13.10
N GLY A 105 -6.28 24.14 -13.96
CA GLY A 105 -5.67 25.39 -14.43
C GLY A 105 -4.86 26.13 -13.35
N GLU A 106 -4.66 25.53 -12.16
CA GLU A 106 -3.85 26.12 -11.10
C GLU A 106 -2.34 25.89 -11.33
N GLY A 107 -1.50 26.74 -10.71
CA GLY A 107 -0.06 26.50 -10.67
C GLY A 107 0.28 25.34 -9.77
N CYS A 108 0.88 24.29 -10.31
CA CYS A 108 1.23 23.08 -9.60
C CYS A 108 2.39 22.35 -10.27
N GLY A 109 3.00 21.40 -9.56
CA GLY A 109 4.13 20.64 -10.06
C GLY A 109 4.42 19.38 -9.26
N PHE A 110 5.19 18.51 -9.86
CA PHE A 110 5.65 17.26 -9.25
C PHE A 110 7.16 17.13 -9.51
N ASP A 111 7.96 17.24 -8.46
CA ASP A 111 9.42 17.16 -8.53
C ASP A 111 9.91 15.75 -8.86
N ASP A 112 11.14 15.63 -9.35
CA ASP A 112 11.76 14.32 -9.55
C ASP A 112 12.22 13.68 -8.24
N GLY A 113 12.35 14.44 -7.16
CA GLY A 113 12.50 13.99 -5.79
C GLY A 113 13.75 13.17 -5.47
N VAL A 114 13.59 12.24 -4.52
CA VAL A 114 14.69 11.44 -3.98
C VAL A 114 14.34 9.95 -4.02
N ARG A 115 14.96 9.22 -4.94
CA ARG A 115 14.88 7.76 -5.01
C ARG A 115 15.99 7.14 -4.17
N TYR A 116 15.66 6.21 -3.26
CA TYR A 116 16.65 5.49 -2.46
C TYR A 116 16.70 3.99 -2.77
N ALA A 117 17.84 3.37 -2.48
CA ALA A 117 18.04 1.94 -2.72
C ALA A 117 17.22 1.10 -1.72
N PRO A 118 16.56 0.01 -2.15
CA PRO A 118 15.73 -0.84 -1.28
C PRO A 118 16.44 -1.43 -0.07
N GLU A 119 17.75 -1.63 -0.17
CA GLU A 119 18.63 -2.16 0.89
C GLU A 119 19.22 -1.06 1.79
N ALA A 120 18.93 0.22 1.54
CA ALA A 120 19.43 1.34 2.35
C ALA A 120 18.97 1.22 3.80
N LYS A 121 19.85 1.52 4.73
CA LYS A 121 19.59 1.51 6.17
C LYS A 121 19.83 2.88 6.83
N GLU A 122 20.59 3.74 6.15
CA GLU A 122 20.93 5.09 6.58
C GLU A 122 20.41 6.07 5.52
N PHE A 123 19.84 7.18 5.94
CA PHE A 123 19.08 8.10 5.06
C PHE A 123 19.51 9.55 5.21
N SER A 124 20.64 9.83 5.85
CA SER A 124 21.12 11.21 6.08
C SER A 124 21.32 11.99 4.77
N VAL A 125 21.85 11.34 3.73
CA VAL A 125 22.08 11.95 2.41
C VAL A 125 20.76 12.23 1.69
N GLU A 126 19.88 11.23 1.64
CA GLU A 126 18.59 11.30 0.99
C GLU A 126 17.69 12.35 1.65
N VAL A 127 17.63 12.36 2.98
CA VAL A 127 16.81 13.33 3.74
C VAL A 127 17.38 14.74 3.64
N SER A 128 18.72 14.92 3.67
CA SER A 128 19.35 16.21 3.44
C SER A 128 19.02 16.78 2.06
N ARG A 129 19.04 15.92 1.02
CA ARG A 129 18.64 16.30 -0.34
C ARG A 129 17.16 16.68 -0.40
N LEU A 130 16.28 15.84 0.20
CA LEU A 130 14.84 16.12 0.28
C LEU A 130 14.58 17.48 0.94
N ALA A 131 15.22 17.75 2.08
CA ALA A 131 15.10 18.99 2.81
C ALA A 131 15.52 20.22 1.96
N SER A 132 16.61 20.10 1.21
CA SER A 132 17.05 21.15 0.28
C SER A 132 16.03 21.45 -0.80
N ILE A 133 15.44 20.41 -1.42
CA ILE A 133 14.40 20.58 -2.44
C ILE A 133 13.15 21.23 -1.82
N VAL A 134 12.68 20.70 -0.69
CA VAL A 134 11.47 21.22 0.00
C VAL A 134 11.65 22.68 0.40
N ARG A 135 12.83 23.06 0.94
CA ARG A 135 13.16 24.46 1.28
C ARG A 135 13.03 25.39 0.07
N ASN A 136 13.53 24.97 -1.09
CA ASN A 136 13.42 25.72 -2.33
C ASN A 136 11.97 25.91 -2.75
N TYR A 137 11.16 24.84 -2.69
CA TYR A 137 9.74 24.91 -3.04
C TYR A 137 8.94 25.79 -2.04
N ILE A 138 9.22 25.70 -0.73
CA ILE A 138 8.59 26.57 0.27
C ILE A 138 8.89 28.04 -0.04
N SER A 139 10.14 28.38 -0.39
CA SER A 139 10.54 29.76 -0.70
C SER A 139 9.82 30.32 -1.91
N ASN A 140 9.48 29.48 -2.90
CA ASN A 140 8.84 29.91 -4.14
C ASN A 140 7.31 29.89 -4.07
N TYR A 141 6.70 28.96 -3.31
CA TYR A 141 5.27 28.68 -3.38
C TYR A 141 4.53 28.72 -2.03
N GLY A 142 5.27 28.81 -0.93
CA GLY A 142 4.74 28.77 0.44
C GLY A 142 4.53 27.32 0.94
N ASN A 143 4.71 27.12 2.23
CA ASN A 143 4.67 25.81 2.89
C ASN A 143 3.29 25.11 2.79
N ASN A 144 2.20 25.87 2.74
CA ASN A 144 0.83 25.35 2.66
C ASN A 144 0.50 24.68 1.31
N LYS A 145 1.28 24.96 0.27
CA LYS A 145 1.11 24.39 -1.08
C LYS A 145 2.10 23.27 -1.38
N VAL A 146 3.12 23.09 -0.55
CA VAL A 146 4.15 22.07 -0.73
C VAL A 146 3.84 20.85 0.13
N GLY A 147 4.04 19.66 -0.42
CA GLY A 147 3.89 18.41 0.32
C GLY A 147 4.92 17.38 -0.08
N VAL A 148 5.23 16.47 0.84
CA VAL A 148 6.10 15.33 0.59
C VAL A 148 5.25 14.08 0.37
N LEU A 149 5.56 13.32 -0.69
CA LEU A 149 5.04 11.98 -0.90
C LEU A 149 6.11 10.97 -0.48
N ALA A 150 5.83 10.16 0.55
CA ALA A 150 6.73 9.12 1.03
C ALA A 150 6.20 7.73 0.66
N ILE A 151 6.86 7.06 -0.30
CA ILE A 151 6.57 5.68 -0.67
C ILE A 151 7.68 4.79 -0.11
N SER A 152 7.40 4.15 1.01
CA SER A 152 8.39 3.46 1.83
C SER A 152 7.74 2.27 2.55
N PHE A 153 8.57 1.37 3.08
CA PHE A 153 8.16 0.39 4.09
C PHE A 153 8.63 0.85 5.48
N GLU A 154 9.15 -0.05 6.29
CA GLU A 154 9.68 0.24 7.63
C GLU A 154 10.84 1.24 7.63
N GLU A 155 11.48 1.49 6.47
CA GLU A 155 12.53 2.51 6.31
C GLU A 155 12.03 3.91 6.67
N ILE A 156 10.71 4.14 6.64
CA ILE A 156 10.11 5.42 7.06
C ILE A 156 10.51 5.83 8.48
N VAL A 157 10.77 4.86 9.36
CA VAL A 157 11.25 5.11 10.73
C VAL A 157 12.60 5.81 10.71
N SER A 158 13.55 5.31 9.91
CA SER A 158 14.88 5.91 9.76
C SER A 158 14.82 7.24 9.01
N ILE A 159 13.96 7.34 7.98
CA ILE A 159 13.72 8.59 7.25
C ILE A 159 13.20 9.67 8.21
N PHE A 160 12.23 9.36 9.07
CA PHE A 160 11.68 10.33 10.04
C PHE A 160 12.68 10.68 11.15
N THR A 161 13.47 9.71 11.61
CA THR A 161 14.55 9.96 12.58
C THR A 161 15.53 11.04 12.06
N GLU A 162 15.85 11.01 10.78
CA GLU A 162 16.66 12.04 10.15
C GLU A 162 15.85 13.33 9.87
N ALA A 163 14.62 13.22 9.39
CA ALA A 163 13.80 14.35 8.95
C ALA A 163 13.45 15.33 10.09
N ILE A 164 13.34 14.85 11.31
CA ILE A 164 13.13 15.68 12.51
C ILE A 164 14.18 16.79 12.64
N ASN A 165 15.39 16.57 12.18
CA ASN A 165 16.50 17.52 12.25
C ASN A 165 16.40 18.66 11.21
N TYR A 166 15.44 18.61 10.30
CA TYR A 166 15.26 19.59 9.22
C TYR A 166 13.96 20.36 9.39
N PRO A 167 13.99 21.62 9.86
CA PRO A 167 12.79 22.41 10.14
C PRO A 167 11.82 22.53 8.97
N GLU A 168 12.31 22.64 7.72
CA GLU A 168 11.51 22.72 6.51
C GLU A 168 10.65 21.47 6.27
N LEU A 169 11.15 20.29 6.65
CA LEU A 169 10.40 19.04 6.50
C LEU A 169 9.24 18.93 7.49
N SER A 170 9.32 19.65 8.62
CA SER A 170 8.25 19.73 9.61
C SER A 170 7.21 20.84 9.35
N GLN A 171 7.40 21.63 8.28
CA GLN A 171 6.48 22.73 7.91
C GLN A 171 5.52 22.37 6.78
N VAL A 172 5.67 21.21 6.19
CA VAL A 172 4.85 20.74 5.06
C VAL A 172 4.10 19.47 5.43
N ARG A 173 2.99 19.24 4.73
CA ARG A 173 2.21 18.00 4.89
C ARG A 173 2.89 16.84 4.20
N TRP A 174 2.77 15.66 4.80
CA TRP A 174 3.27 14.44 4.20
C TRP A 174 2.14 13.47 3.86
N GLN A 175 2.32 12.75 2.78
CA GLN A 175 1.45 11.67 2.35
C GLN A 175 2.25 10.38 2.26
N GLY A 176 1.77 9.34 2.94
CA GLY A 176 2.28 7.98 2.84
C GLY A 176 1.40 7.08 1.96
N SER A 177 1.74 5.82 1.96
CA SER A 177 1.06 4.77 1.21
C SER A 177 0.71 3.57 2.10
N ASP A 178 0.25 2.48 1.50
CA ASP A 178 0.02 1.20 2.17
C ASP A 178 1.27 0.61 2.82
N GLY A 179 2.45 0.88 2.26
CA GLY A 179 3.71 0.40 2.80
C GLY A 179 4.11 1.01 4.15
N THR A 180 3.56 2.17 4.49
CA THR A 180 3.82 2.87 5.76
C THR A 180 2.63 2.85 6.72
N TYR A 181 1.48 2.35 6.27
CA TYR A 181 0.28 2.24 7.10
C TYR A 181 0.50 1.30 8.28
N GLY A 182 0.21 1.77 9.48
CA GLY A 182 0.28 0.94 10.69
C GLY A 182 1.69 0.61 11.18
N THR A 183 2.74 1.30 10.68
CA THR A 183 4.12 1.13 11.17
C THR A 183 4.18 1.40 12.68
N GLY A 184 4.31 0.32 13.48
CA GLY A 184 4.19 0.36 14.94
C GLY A 184 5.21 1.29 15.60
N LYS A 185 6.46 1.27 15.15
CA LYS A 185 7.54 2.10 15.70
C LYS A 185 7.28 3.60 15.63
N LEU A 186 6.49 4.07 14.65
CA LEU A 186 6.12 5.49 14.57
C LEU A 186 5.17 5.90 15.70
N ALA A 187 4.37 4.98 16.25
CA ALA A 187 3.49 5.25 17.38
C ALA A 187 4.15 4.93 18.74
N GLU A 188 5.12 4.01 18.76
CA GLU A 188 5.83 3.59 19.98
C GLU A 188 6.86 4.62 20.44
N ASP A 189 7.50 5.33 19.51
CA ASP A 189 8.48 6.39 19.81
C ASP A 189 7.78 7.75 19.90
N PRO A 190 7.77 8.41 21.08
CA PRO A 190 7.08 9.69 21.24
C PRO A 190 7.59 10.80 20.33
N GLN A 191 8.89 10.83 20.01
CA GLN A 191 9.46 11.86 19.15
C GLN A 191 9.00 11.68 17.70
N LEU A 192 8.98 10.43 17.21
CA LEU A 192 8.49 10.09 15.89
C LEU A 192 6.99 10.31 15.79
N ALA A 193 6.23 9.95 16.83
CA ALA A 193 4.77 10.15 16.87
C ALA A 193 4.39 11.63 16.80
N GLU A 194 5.04 12.48 17.60
CA GLU A 194 4.81 13.94 17.57
C GLU A 194 5.21 14.55 16.22
N PHE A 195 6.30 14.08 15.60
CA PHE A 195 6.66 14.49 14.24
C PHE A 195 5.61 14.06 13.23
N THR A 196 5.16 12.80 13.27
CA THR A 196 4.11 12.25 12.40
C THR A 196 2.80 13.06 12.47
N ILE A 197 2.38 13.43 13.70
CA ILE A 197 1.21 14.29 13.93
C ILE A 197 1.44 15.68 13.34
N LYS A 198 2.60 16.29 13.63
CA LYS A 198 2.95 17.65 13.20
C LYS A 198 2.91 17.82 11.69
N ILE A 199 3.39 16.82 10.93
CA ILE A 199 3.43 16.86 9.47
C ILE A 199 2.13 16.36 8.82
N GLU A 200 1.11 16.06 9.62
CA GLU A 200 -0.16 15.46 9.17
C GLU A 200 0.09 14.26 8.23
N PHE A 201 0.91 13.27 8.67
CA PHE A 201 1.27 12.13 7.85
C PHE A 201 0.09 11.18 7.66
N TRP A 202 -0.63 11.34 6.56
CA TRP A 202 -1.74 10.48 6.20
C TRP A 202 -1.29 9.32 5.34
N ASN A 203 -1.83 8.14 5.59
CA ASN A 203 -1.46 6.91 4.90
C ASN A 203 -2.69 6.27 4.30
N THR A 204 -2.57 5.78 3.08
CA THR A 204 -3.63 5.04 2.40
C THR A 204 -3.42 3.54 2.58
N MET A 205 -4.50 2.81 2.79
CA MET A 205 -4.51 1.35 2.79
C MET A 205 -5.78 0.86 2.08
N THR A 206 -5.63 -0.15 1.26
CA THR A 206 -6.77 -0.82 0.62
C THR A 206 -7.85 -1.18 1.66
N ALA A 207 -9.07 -0.79 1.44
CA ALA A 207 -10.19 -1.12 2.31
C ALA A 207 -10.59 -2.59 2.17
N THR A 208 -11.02 -3.20 3.27
CA THR A 208 -11.76 -4.46 3.21
C THR A 208 -13.24 -4.17 2.97
N GLY A 209 -13.91 -5.02 2.19
CA GLY A 209 -15.35 -4.98 2.04
C GLY A 209 -16.09 -5.46 3.31
N GLU A 210 -17.41 -5.36 3.28
CA GLU A 210 -18.26 -5.87 4.35
C GLU A 210 -18.45 -7.37 4.25
N SER A 211 -18.41 -8.05 5.41
CA SER A 211 -18.61 -9.48 5.53
C SER A 211 -19.15 -9.84 6.92
N PRO A 212 -20.13 -10.76 7.02
CA PRO A 212 -20.59 -11.27 8.30
C PRO A 212 -19.51 -12.04 9.09
N LEU A 213 -18.42 -12.43 8.41
CA LEU A 213 -17.31 -13.18 9.02
C LEU A 213 -16.21 -12.25 9.55
N LYS A 214 -16.20 -10.97 9.15
CA LYS A 214 -15.11 -10.01 9.39
C LYS A 214 -14.81 -9.83 10.87
N GLU A 215 -15.82 -9.49 11.67
CA GLU A 215 -15.61 -9.19 13.10
C GLU A 215 -15.18 -10.43 13.91
N SER A 216 -15.76 -11.58 13.62
CA SER A 216 -15.35 -12.84 14.26
C SER A 216 -13.90 -13.20 13.93
N PHE A 217 -13.47 -13.00 12.68
CA PHE A 217 -12.08 -13.20 12.27
C PHE A 217 -11.15 -12.21 12.98
N ARG A 218 -11.48 -10.90 12.92
CA ARG A 218 -10.73 -9.83 13.54
C ARG A 218 -10.45 -10.12 15.02
N LYS A 219 -11.49 -10.43 15.80
CA LYS A 219 -11.37 -10.72 17.22
C LYS A 219 -10.45 -11.93 17.49
N ARG A 220 -10.65 -13.05 16.77
CA ARG A 220 -9.82 -14.24 16.92
C ARG A 220 -8.35 -14.00 16.56
N LEU A 221 -8.10 -13.15 15.56
CA LEU A 221 -6.73 -12.83 15.17
C LEU A 221 -6.08 -11.90 16.20
N MET A 222 -6.78 -10.86 16.65
CA MET A 222 -6.30 -9.96 17.71
C MET A 222 -5.93 -10.72 18.99
N ASP A 223 -6.78 -11.66 19.42
CA ASP A 223 -6.49 -12.51 20.59
C ASP A 223 -5.18 -13.32 20.45
N ARG A 224 -4.80 -13.66 19.22
CA ARG A 224 -3.57 -14.42 18.93
C ARG A 224 -2.31 -13.56 18.76
N ILE A 225 -2.48 -12.31 18.33
CA ILE A 225 -1.35 -11.41 18.06
C ILE A 225 -1.17 -10.32 19.12
N GLY A 226 -1.68 -10.55 20.33
CA GLY A 226 -1.47 -9.67 21.48
C GLY A 226 -2.30 -8.38 21.46
N GLY A 227 -3.48 -8.41 20.84
CA GLY A 227 -4.42 -7.27 20.81
C GLY A 227 -4.11 -6.22 19.74
N VAL A 228 -3.16 -6.48 18.84
CA VAL A 228 -2.84 -5.57 17.73
C VAL A 228 -3.95 -5.63 16.69
N GLU A 229 -4.36 -4.47 16.16
CA GLU A 229 -5.35 -4.39 15.09
C GLU A 229 -4.78 -4.97 13.79
N PRO A 230 -5.43 -5.98 13.17
CA PRO A 230 -4.97 -6.55 11.92
C PRO A 230 -5.12 -5.57 10.75
N ILE A 231 -4.05 -5.41 9.99
CA ILE A 231 -4.11 -4.66 8.72
C ILE A 231 -4.88 -5.46 7.64
N PRO A 232 -5.45 -4.80 6.62
CA PRO A 232 -6.22 -5.45 5.55
C PRO A 232 -5.56 -6.66 4.89
N TYR A 233 -4.24 -6.67 4.76
CA TYR A 233 -3.51 -7.79 4.17
C TYR A 233 -3.64 -9.12 4.94
N ALA A 234 -3.88 -9.06 6.25
CA ALA A 234 -4.16 -10.27 7.03
C ALA A 234 -5.49 -10.93 6.64
N TYR A 235 -6.50 -10.13 6.31
CA TYR A 235 -7.80 -10.60 5.82
C TYR A 235 -7.66 -11.24 4.44
N PHE A 236 -6.90 -10.61 3.54
CA PHE A 236 -6.66 -11.16 2.19
C PHE A 236 -5.86 -12.45 2.24
N THR A 237 -4.90 -12.57 3.17
CA THR A 237 -4.15 -13.81 3.38
C THR A 237 -5.08 -14.95 3.81
N TYR A 238 -5.98 -14.70 4.76
CA TYR A 238 -6.96 -15.69 5.22
C TYR A 238 -7.88 -16.13 4.08
N ASP A 239 -8.37 -15.19 3.31
CA ASP A 239 -9.24 -15.48 2.17
C ASP A 239 -8.52 -16.26 1.07
N ALA A 240 -7.24 -15.98 0.84
CA ALA A 240 -6.42 -16.72 -0.12
C ALA A 240 -6.26 -18.21 0.28
N VAL A 241 -6.07 -18.48 1.58
CA VAL A 241 -6.02 -19.86 2.09
C VAL A 241 -7.33 -20.59 1.81
N TRP A 242 -8.46 -19.97 2.13
CA TRP A 242 -9.78 -20.57 1.91
C TRP A 242 -10.11 -20.74 0.44
N ALA A 243 -9.83 -19.75 -0.40
CA ALA A 243 -10.08 -19.83 -1.84
C ALA A 243 -9.31 -20.99 -2.50
N ILE A 244 -8.03 -21.15 -2.16
CA ILE A 244 -7.21 -22.28 -2.64
C ILE A 244 -7.75 -23.61 -2.09
N ALA A 245 -8.07 -23.71 -0.79
CA ALA A 245 -8.62 -24.92 -0.20
C ALA A 245 -9.95 -25.34 -0.84
N MET A 246 -10.83 -24.38 -1.10
CA MET A 246 -12.10 -24.63 -1.78
C MET A 246 -11.90 -25.06 -3.24
N ALA A 247 -10.95 -24.45 -3.95
CA ALA A 247 -10.61 -24.87 -5.30
C ALA A 247 -10.13 -26.33 -5.33
N ILE A 248 -9.20 -26.71 -4.47
CA ILE A 248 -8.69 -28.09 -4.34
C ILE A 248 -9.84 -29.06 -4.02
N ASN A 249 -10.69 -28.71 -3.05
CA ASN A 249 -11.80 -29.56 -2.65
C ASN A 249 -12.83 -29.77 -3.78
N ASN A 250 -13.15 -28.72 -4.53
CA ASN A 250 -14.12 -28.80 -5.64
C ASN A 250 -13.61 -29.62 -6.82
N ILE A 251 -12.34 -29.48 -7.16
CA ILE A 251 -11.75 -30.22 -8.29
C ILE A 251 -11.25 -31.60 -7.90
N GLY A 252 -11.10 -31.91 -6.60
CA GLY A 252 -10.57 -33.17 -6.09
C GLY A 252 -9.10 -33.41 -6.46
N SER A 253 -8.34 -32.34 -6.78
CA SER A 253 -6.95 -32.44 -7.24
C SER A 253 -6.09 -31.29 -6.71
N TYR A 254 -4.82 -31.59 -6.37
CA TYR A 254 -3.80 -30.59 -6.00
C TYR A 254 -2.86 -30.38 -7.20
N ASP A 255 -3.41 -29.82 -8.27
CA ASP A 255 -2.67 -29.46 -9.49
C ASP A 255 -2.83 -27.95 -9.77
N GLY A 256 -1.70 -27.25 -10.00
CA GLY A 256 -1.71 -25.80 -10.15
C GLY A 256 -2.46 -25.31 -11.39
N GLY A 257 -2.46 -26.07 -12.50
CA GLY A 257 -3.21 -25.72 -13.71
C GLY A 257 -4.70 -25.74 -13.47
N THR A 258 -5.20 -26.83 -12.89
CA THR A 258 -6.64 -26.98 -12.59
C THR A 258 -7.11 -26.04 -11.51
N ILE A 259 -6.29 -25.74 -10.48
CA ILE A 259 -6.60 -24.72 -9.47
C ILE A 259 -6.72 -23.34 -10.14
N ARG A 260 -5.77 -22.98 -11.02
CA ARG A 260 -5.81 -21.71 -11.76
C ARG A 260 -7.11 -21.51 -12.51
N GLU A 261 -7.56 -22.53 -13.22
CA GLU A 261 -8.81 -22.49 -14.01
C GLU A 261 -10.06 -22.41 -13.12
N ALA A 262 -10.05 -23.07 -11.96
CA ALA A 262 -11.20 -23.11 -11.05
C ALA A 262 -11.34 -21.84 -10.19
N LEU A 263 -10.23 -21.19 -9.83
CA LEU A 263 -10.19 -20.11 -8.84
C LEU A 263 -11.13 -18.93 -9.18
N PRO A 264 -11.19 -18.39 -10.41
CA PRO A 264 -12.12 -17.31 -10.75
C PRO A 264 -13.60 -17.70 -10.58
N THR A 265 -13.95 -18.97 -10.84
CA THR A 265 -15.31 -19.48 -10.66
C THR A 265 -15.66 -19.64 -9.19
N ILE A 266 -14.72 -20.12 -8.38
CA ILE A 266 -14.88 -20.22 -6.92
C ILE A 266 -15.13 -18.84 -6.33
N LEU A 267 -14.33 -17.84 -6.72
CA LEU A 267 -14.40 -16.49 -6.16
C LEU A 267 -15.70 -15.76 -6.48
N LYS A 268 -16.40 -16.09 -7.58
CA LYS A 268 -17.72 -15.50 -7.90
C LYS A 268 -18.76 -15.72 -6.80
N ASN A 269 -18.67 -16.82 -6.05
CA ASN A 269 -19.60 -17.19 -5.00
C ASN A 269 -18.96 -17.19 -3.61
N PHE A 270 -17.74 -16.68 -3.49
CA PHE A 270 -16.99 -16.67 -2.25
C PHE A 270 -17.13 -15.31 -1.56
N ILE A 271 -17.64 -15.35 -0.33
CA ILE A 271 -17.61 -14.21 0.58
C ILE A 271 -16.55 -14.51 1.63
N GLY A 272 -15.41 -13.85 1.51
CA GLY A 272 -14.32 -13.96 2.47
C GLY A 272 -14.52 -13.05 3.70
N VAL A 273 -13.54 -13.08 4.58
CA VAL A 273 -13.50 -12.13 5.71
C VAL A 273 -13.21 -10.70 5.23
N SER A 274 -12.63 -10.54 4.05
CA SER A 274 -12.41 -9.25 3.37
C SER A 274 -13.56 -8.82 2.45
N GLY A 275 -14.72 -9.48 2.53
CA GLY A 275 -15.85 -9.26 1.63
C GLY A 275 -15.74 -10.06 0.32
N TYR A 276 -16.42 -9.59 -0.71
CA TYR A 276 -16.35 -10.18 -2.05
C TYR A 276 -14.99 -9.90 -2.71
N ILE A 277 -14.42 -10.90 -3.37
CA ILE A 277 -13.20 -10.78 -4.15
C ILE A 277 -13.56 -10.94 -5.62
N VAL A 278 -13.62 -9.82 -6.33
CA VAL A 278 -13.83 -9.80 -7.78
C VAL A 278 -12.48 -9.60 -8.44
N LEU A 279 -12.08 -10.55 -9.27
CA LEU A 279 -10.85 -10.46 -10.05
C LEU A 279 -11.11 -9.89 -11.44
N ASP A 280 -10.18 -9.09 -11.92
CA ASP A 280 -10.13 -8.64 -13.31
C ASP A 280 -9.49 -9.72 -14.22
N GLU A 281 -9.31 -9.40 -15.48
CA GLU A 281 -8.76 -10.29 -16.49
C GLU A 281 -7.28 -10.67 -16.26
N ASN A 282 -6.58 -9.97 -15.37
CA ASN A 282 -5.19 -10.25 -14.99
C ASN A 282 -5.11 -11.10 -13.70
N GLY A 283 -6.25 -11.51 -13.12
CA GLY A 283 -6.27 -12.18 -11.82
C GLY A 283 -6.05 -11.23 -10.63
N ASP A 284 -6.25 -9.94 -10.82
CA ASP A 284 -6.10 -8.91 -9.78
C ASP A 284 -7.45 -8.44 -9.25
N ARG A 285 -7.50 -8.00 -7.99
CA ARG A 285 -8.72 -7.39 -7.45
C ARG A 285 -9.13 -6.18 -8.29
N ALA A 286 -10.35 -6.21 -8.83
CA ALA A 286 -10.78 -5.31 -9.90
C ALA A 286 -10.95 -3.84 -9.47
N SER A 287 -11.23 -3.58 -8.20
CA SER A 287 -11.36 -2.24 -7.64
C SER A 287 -11.29 -2.30 -6.12
N THR A 288 -11.05 -1.14 -5.50
CA THR A 288 -11.09 -0.98 -4.05
C THR A 288 -11.30 0.49 -3.69
N ASP A 289 -11.86 0.71 -2.50
CA ASP A 289 -11.76 1.96 -1.77
C ASP A 289 -10.50 1.94 -0.90
N TYR A 290 -10.10 3.10 -0.39
CA TYR A 290 -8.95 3.23 0.49
C TYR A 290 -9.37 3.84 1.83
N VAL A 291 -8.95 3.24 2.93
CA VAL A 291 -8.97 3.89 4.23
C VAL A 291 -7.78 4.83 4.36
N ILE A 292 -7.92 5.87 5.16
CA ILE A 292 -6.88 6.83 5.46
C ILE A 292 -6.63 6.80 6.97
N ALA A 293 -5.39 6.54 7.36
CA ALA A 293 -5.00 6.56 8.76
C ALA A 293 -3.83 7.50 9.03
N THR A 294 -3.75 7.95 10.25
CA THR A 294 -2.64 8.72 10.81
C THR A 294 -2.44 8.35 12.27
N ILE A 295 -1.35 8.83 12.86
CA ILE A 295 -1.15 8.73 14.30
C ILE A 295 -1.88 9.89 15.00
N VAL A 296 -2.61 9.55 16.05
CA VAL A 296 -3.27 10.49 16.95
C VAL A 296 -2.79 10.27 18.38
N LYS A 297 -2.99 11.29 19.22
CA LYS A 297 -2.73 11.20 20.66
C LYS A 297 -4.05 11.17 21.41
N GLU A 298 -4.39 10.03 22.01
CA GLU A 298 -5.59 9.84 22.81
C GLU A 298 -5.20 9.30 24.20
N ASP A 299 -5.72 9.90 25.27
CA ASP A 299 -5.43 9.52 26.65
C ASP A 299 -3.94 9.40 26.99
N GLY A 300 -3.11 10.29 26.37
CA GLY A 300 -1.68 10.32 26.56
C GLY A 300 -0.90 9.23 25.79
N LYS A 301 -1.56 8.43 24.97
CA LYS A 301 -0.94 7.41 24.12
C LYS A 301 -1.00 7.79 22.66
N TYR A 302 -0.01 7.39 21.91
CA TYR A 302 0.01 7.53 20.45
C TYR A 302 -0.50 6.23 19.84
N LEU A 303 -1.42 6.33 18.89
CA LEU A 303 -1.99 5.18 18.21
C LEU A 303 -2.35 5.51 16.77
N TRP A 304 -2.27 4.52 15.91
CA TRP A 304 -2.81 4.59 14.56
C TRP A 304 -4.34 4.62 14.62
N LYS A 305 -4.94 5.54 13.84
CA LYS A 305 -6.38 5.70 13.77
C LYS A 305 -6.81 5.98 12.34
N ASP A 306 -7.84 5.27 11.91
CA ASP A 306 -8.54 5.58 10.67
C ASP A 306 -9.29 6.90 10.86
N ILE A 307 -9.01 7.86 9.99
CA ILE A 307 -9.59 9.22 10.04
C ILE A 307 -10.51 9.50 8.87
N GLY A 308 -10.62 8.58 7.92
CA GLY A 308 -11.42 8.76 6.72
C GLY A 308 -11.13 7.71 5.67
N GLY A 309 -11.52 8.02 4.44
CA GLY A 309 -11.26 7.17 3.28
C GLY A 309 -11.37 7.93 1.96
N TYR A 310 -10.82 7.32 0.93
CA TYR A 310 -11.11 7.67 -0.46
C TYR A 310 -12.07 6.62 -1.00
N ILE A 311 -13.37 6.97 -1.00
CA ILE A 311 -14.48 6.05 -1.19
C ILE A 311 -15.33 6.50 -2.37
N GLY A 312 -15.52 5.63 -3.34
CA GLY A 312 -16.28 5.95 -4.55
C GLY A 312 -15.74 7.16 -5.31
N GLY A 313 -14.42 7.38 -5.30
CA GLY A 313 -13.77 8.51 -5.96
C GLY A 313 -13.83 9.83 -5.18
N LYS A 314 -14.17 9.83 -3.88
CA LYS A 314 -14.29 11.03 -3.04
C LYS A 314 -13.52 10.87 -1.74
N LEU A 315 -12.88 11.95 -1.30
CA LEU A 315 -12.29 12.04 0.04
C LEU A 315 -13.40 12.28 1.07
N LEU A 316 -13.47 11.41 2.07
CA LEU A 316 -14.36 11.52 3.22
C LEU A 316 -13.51 11.48 4.49
N ILE A 317 -13.68 12.47 5.38
CA ILE A 317 -13.02 12.53 6.69
C ILE A 317 -14.10 12.41 7.76
N TYR A 318 -13.85 11.56 8.79
CA TYR A 318 -14.79 11.25 9.88
C TYR A 318 -14.72 12.26 11.00
#